data_499624622e18662c80913a95c507f926
#
_entry.id   499624622e18662c80913a95c507f926
#
_cell.length_a   1.000
_cell.length_b   1.000
_cell.length_c   1.000
_cell.angle_alpha   90.00
_cell.angle_beta   90.00
_cell.angle_gamma   90.00
#
_symmetry.space_group_name_H-M   'P 1'
#
loop_
_entity.id
_entity.type
_entity.pdbx_description
1 polymer ?
#
loop_
_entity_poly.entity_id
_entity_poly.type
_entity_poly.pdbx_seq_one_letter_code
_entity_poly.pdbx_strand_id
1 'polypeptide(L)'
;MEHTILILILPFLSFLILGLAGMRMKNGLAGTIGTVSLAGVALLSYLTAFNYFAGGRTAEGVYPTLTPYNFEWLPFTTNLHIDMGIMLDPISVMMLVVISTVSLMVHIYSFGYMKGEKGFQRYYAFLSLFTMSMLGLVVATNIFQMYVFWELVGVSSYLLIGFYYTKKEAIAASKKAFIVTRFADLGFLIGILIYGYYAETFSFTPQLQVLAVAGSMIPLALGLMFIGGAGKSAMFPLHIWLPDAMEGPTPVSALIHAATMVVAGVYLVARMFPLFIGYAPEVLHWIAYIGAFTAFYAASVACAQSDIKRVLAFSTISQIGFMIVALGVCTSMNPHEGGLGYMASMFHLFTHAMFKALLFLGAGCIIHAVHSNEMSAMGGLHKYMPVTHWTFLIACLAISGIWPFSGFFSKDEILTACFQFSPVIGWIMTGTAAMTAFYMFRLYYCIFWNGEWKGHSHESGPDAHTPHEAPLTMTFPLMFLAAITCVAGFIPFGNLISSNGEAYTIHLDMQIAATSIIIAIASIALATWMYAGKKQPVANYLAHTFPRLHTAAYHRFYMDEIWLFVTKKIIFRCISTPIAWWDRHVIDQFFNFTAWSTHATADEIRDMQSGNVQQYSIWFLAGALILTLILLI
;
A
#
# COMPACT_ATOMS: atom_id res chain seq x y z
N MET A 1 22.62 7.74 17.71
CA MET A 1 21.49 7.78 16.73
C MET A 1 21.80 8.53 15.43
N GLU A 2 22.92 9.24 15.33
CA GLU A 2 23.31 9.98 14.11
C GLU A 2 23.43 9.15 12.84
N HIS A 3 23.69 7.84 12.96
CA HIS A 3 23.75 6.93 11.82
C HIS A 3 22.39 6.72 11.10
N THR A 4 21.27 7.12 11.71
CA THR A 4 19.93 6.89 11.12
C THR A 4 19.70 7.60 9.79
N ILE A 5 20.39 8.70 9.53
CA ILE A 5 20.33 9.38 8.23
C ILE A 5 20.85 8.49 7.09
N LEU A 6 21.81 7.61 7.37
CA LEU A 6 22.34 6.67 6.39
C LEU A 6 21.30 5.64 5.93
N ILE A 7 20.28 5.36 6.77
CA ILE A 7 19.17 4.48 6.40
C ILE A 7 18.42 5.01 5.17
N LEU A 8 18.31 6.33 5.03
CA LEU A 8 17.70 6.97 3.86
C LEU A 8 18.70 7.21 2.72
N ILE A 9 19.92 7.61 3.07
CA ILE A 9 20.95 7.97 2.07
C ILE A 9 21.42 6.75 1.26
N LEU A 10 21.64 5.60 1.90
CA LEU A 10 22.16 4.42 1.21
C LEU A 10 21.27 3.94 0.05
N PRO A 11 19.96 3.71 0.23
CA PRO A 11 19.11 3.28 -0.87
C PRO A 11 18.91 4.41 -1.91
N PHE A 12 18.96 5.69 -1.51
CA PHE A 12 18.94 6.81 -2.44
C PHE A 12 20.18 6.85 -3.33
N LEU A 13 21.37 6.68 -2.76
CA LEU A 13 22.62 6.59 -3.53
C LEU A 13 22.60 5.37 -4.46
N SER A 14 22.11 4.23 -3.98
CA SER A 14 21.92 3.03 -4.82
C SER A 14 21.02 3.35 -6.02
N PHE A 15 19.89 4.02 -5.79
CA PHE A 15 18.99 4.46 -6.87
C PHE A 15 19.70 5.37 -7.88
N LEU A 16 20.43 6.39 -7.41
CA LEU A 16 21.15 7.31 -8.28
C LEU A 16 22.24 6.61 -9.11
N ILE A 17 23.05 5.77 -8.46
CA ILE A 17 24.14 5.04 -9.15
C ILE A 17 23.57 4.10 -10.21
N LEU A 18 22.55 3.32 -9.84
CA LEU A 18 21.94 2.35 -10.76
C LEU A 18 21.06 3.02 -11.83
N GLY A 19 20.44 4.14 -11.53
CA GLY A 19 19.63 4.92 -12.48
C GLY A 19 20.48 5.62 -13.54
N LEU A 20 21.60 6.24 -13.13
CA LEU A 20 22.44 7.04 -14.01
C LEU A 20 23.52 6.19 -14.73
N ALA A 21 24.16 5.27 -14.02
CA ALA A 21 25.27 4.49 -14.55
C ALA A 21 24.94 3.01 -14.81
N GLY A 22 23.78 2.53 -14.35
CA GLY A 22 23.42 1.11 -14.37
C GLY A 22 23.40 0.48 -15.76
N MET A 23 22.97 1.22 -16.78
CA MET A 23 22.92 0.72 -18.17
C MET A 23 24.31 0.31 -18.71
N ARG A 24 25.39 0.84 -18.12
CA ARG A 24 26.78 0.51 -18.49
C ARG A 24 27.36 -0.62 -17.61
N MET A 25 26.62 -1.07 -16.59
CA MET A 25 27.07 -2.09 -15.64
C MET A 25 26.60 -3.49 -16.04
N LYS A 26 27.37 -4.51 -15.63
CA LYS A 26 26.93 -5.91 -15.70
C LYS A 26 25.80 -6.15 -14.69
N ASN A 27 24.83 -7.02 -15.03
CA ASN A 27 23.68 -7.35 -14.16
C ASN A 27 24.12 -7.77 -12.74
N GLY A 28 25.13 -8.62 -12.62
CA GLY A 28 25.64 -9.05 -11.31
C GLY A 28 26.14 -7.91 -10.44
N LEU A 29 26.88 -6.95 -11.02
CA LEU A 29 27.37 -5.77 -10.28
C LEU A 29 26.21 -4.87 -9.82
N ALA A 30 25.24 -4.62 -10.70
CA ALA A 30 24.09 -3.81 -10.36
C ALA A 30 23.25 -4.44 -9.21
N GLY A 31 22.99 -5.74 -9.29
CA GLY A 31 22.31 -6.47 -8.22
C GLY A 31 23.09 -6.45 -6.91
N THR A 32 24.42 -6.60 -6.97
CA THR A 32 25.27 -6.54 -5.77
C THR A 32 25.23 -5.16 -5.12
N ILE A 33 25.33 -4.07 -5.88
CA ILE A 33 25.24 -2.70 -5.35
C ILE A 33 23.89 -2.50 -4.62
N GLY A 34 22.77 -2.86 -5.25
CA GLY A 34 21.45 -2.75 -4.63
C GLY A 34 21.34 -3.58 -3.35
N THR A 35 21.75 -4.84 -3.40
CA THR A 35 21.63 -5.76 -2.25
C THR A 35 22.56 -5.38 -1.09
N VAL A 36 23.80 -5.00 -1.36
CA VAL A 36 24.75 -4.55 -0.30
C VAL A 36 24.27 -3.26 0.34
N SER A 37 23.76 -2.32 -0.45
CA SER A 37 23.12 -1.10 0.09
C SER A 37 22.00 -1.45 1.06
N LEU A 38 21.10 -2.35 0.68
CA LEU A 38 19.98 -2.78 1.54
C LEU A 38 20.44 -3.64 2.74
N ALA A 39 21.51 -4.41 2.62
CA ALA A 39 22.11 -5.09 3.76
C ALA A 39 22.66 -4.08 4.79
N GLY A 40 23.29 -3.00 4.33
CA GLY A 40 23.69 -1.88 5.17
C GLY A 40 22.50 -1.21 5.86
N VAL A 41 21.41 -0.94 5.12
CA VAL A 41 20.17 -0.38 5.66
C VAL A 41 19.57 -1.30 6.72
N ALA A 42 19.48 -2.60 6.47
CA ALA A 42 18.95 -3.57 7.44
C ALA A 42 19.80 -3.61 8.72
N LEU A 43 21.12 -3.67 8.58
CA LEU A 43 22.04 -3.64 9.72
C LEU A 43 21.84 -2.36 10.56
N LEU A 44 21.80 -1.20 9.93
CA LEU A 44 21.58 0.08 10.62
C LEU A 44 20.20 0.14 11.27
N SER A 45 19.16 -0.39 10.64
CA SER A 45 17.81 -0.46 11.19
C SER A 45 17.75 -1.36 12.43
N TYR A 46 18.40 -2.52 12.40
CA TYR A 46 18.51 -3.41 13.58
C TYR A 46 19.32 -2.77 14.71
N LEU A 47 20.43 -2.10 14.41
CA LEU A 47 21.22 -1.37 15.39
C LEU A 47 20.40 -0.22 16.02
N THR A 48 19.64 0.49 15.20
CA THR A 48 18.73 1.55 15.68
C THR A 48 17.68 0.98 16.60
N ALA A 49 17.04 -0.12 16.23
CA ALA A 49 16.03 -0.79 17.07
C ALA A 49 16.62 -1.30 18.38
N PHE A 50 17.77 -1.96 18.33
CA PHE A 50 18.46 -2.44 19.52
C PHE A 50 18.80 -1.28 20.47
N ASN A 51 19.44 -0.21 19.98
CA ASN A 51 19.83 0.94 20.78
C ASN A 51 18.62 1.69 21.33
N TYR A 52 17.53 1.80 20.54
CA TYR A 52 16.32 2.49 20.95
C TYR A 52 15.62 1.77 22.11
N PHE A 53 15.36 0.47 21.97
CA PHE A 53 14.68 -0.30 23.02
C PHE A 53 15.59 -0.62 24.21
N ALA A 54 16.90 -0.78 24.01
CA ALA A 54 17.86 -0.94 25.10
C ALA A 54 18.06 0.35 25.92
N GLY A 55 17.80 1.53 25.35
CA GLY A 55 17.81 2.81 26.06
C GLY A 55 16.75 2.92 27.15
N GLY A 56 15.76 2.01 27.13
CA GLY A 56 14.74 1.89 28.15
C GLY A 56 13.64 2.95 28.06
N ARG A 57 12.72 2.85 29.00
CA ARG A 57 11.57 3.76 29.14
C ARG A 57 11.95 4.97 30.02
N THR A 58 11.25 6.08 29.82
CA THR A 58 11.35 7.27 30.71
C THR A 58 10.79 6.97 32.08
N ALA A 59 10.96 7.92 33.03
CA ALA A 59 10.37 7.84 34.37
C ALA A 59 8.82 7.71 34.32
N GLU A 60 8.20 8.14 33.25
CA GLU A 60 6.75 8.03 33.00
C GLU A 60 6.34 6.64 32.46
N GLY A 61 7.28 5.72 32.27
CA GLY A 61 7.00 4.37 31.80
C GLY A 61 6.82 4.24 30.26
N VAL A 62 7.07 5.29 29.48
CA VAL A 62 6.94 5.33 28.02
C VAL A 62 8.29 5.42 27.32
N TYR A 63 8.38 4.94 26.08
CA TYR A 63 9.58 5.14 25.26
C TYR A 63 9.65 6.59 24.75
N PRO A 64 10.83 7.25 24.80
CA PRO A 64 10.97 8.64 24.37
C PRO A 64 10.86 8.75 22.85
N THR A 65 10.22 9.82 22.37
CA THR A 65 10.31 10.20 20.96
C THR A 65 11.63 10.94 20.73
N LEU A 66 12.46 10.43 19.80
CA LEU A 66 13.77 10.99 19.47
C LEU A 66 13.73 11.60 18.07
N THR A 67 14.30 12.79 17.92
CA THR A 67 14.45 13.47 16.62
C THR A 67 15.93 13.77 16.36
N PRO A 68 16.72 12.76 15.91
CA PRO A 68 18.17 12.92 15.71
C PRO A 68 18.52 14.02 14.71
N TYR A 69 17.66 14.22 13.71
CA TYR A 69 17.78 15.24 12.69
C TYR A 69 16.45 15.92 12.48
N ASN A 70 16.45 17.25 12.50
CA ASN A 70 15.31 18.07 12.12
C ASN A 70 15.82 19.43 11.65
N PHE A 71 15.32 19.91 10.52
CA PHE A 71 15.60 21.26 10.03
C PHE A 71 14.36 21.84 9.36
N GLU A 72 14.16 23.12 9.52
CA GLU A 72 13.08 23.85 8.89
C GLU A 72 13.36 23.98 7.39
N TRP A 73 12.44 23.48 6.57
CA TRP A 73 12.54 23.51 5.11
C TRP A 73 11.75 24.65 4.49
N LEU A 74 10.47 24.80 4.86
CA LEU A 74 9.57 25.82 4.32
C LEU A 74 8.83 26.54 5.46
N PRO A 75 9.19 27.82 5.77
CA PRO A 75 8.41 28.64 6.68
C PRO A 75 7.21 29.28 5.95
N PHE A 76 6.02 29.23 6.56
CA PHE A 76 4.82 29.94 6.10
C PHE A 76 4.49 31.10 7.02
N THR A 77 4.49 30.87 8.32
CA THR A 77 4.31 31.88 9.36
C THR A 77 5.28 31.59 10.50
N THR A 78 5.28 32.43 11.54
CA THR A 78 6.12 32.18 12.73
C THR A 78 5.86 30.85 13.42
N ASN A 79 4.63 30.30 13.30
CA ASN A 79 4.25 29.03 13.95
C ASN A 79 4.04 27.89 12.96
N LEU A 80 3.68 28.20 11.71
CA LEU A 80 3.42 27.21 10.67
C LEU A 80 4.62 27.08 9.74
N HIS A 81 5.34 26.02 9.84
CA HIS A 81 6.48 25.65 9.01
C HIS A 81 6.48 24.15 8.70
N ILE A 82 7.17 23.77 7.66
CA ILE A 82 7.41 22.36 7.32
C ILE A 82 8.86 22.05 7.64
N ASP A 83 9.02 21.09 8.54
CA ASP A 83 10.31 20.51 8.87
C ASP A 83 10.59 19.27 8.03
N MET A 84 11.86 19.02 7.79
CA MET A 84 12.36 17.75 7.25
C MET A 84 13.30 17.13 8.26
N GLY A 85 12.98 15.91 8.67
CA GLY A 85 13.75 15.28 9.74
C GLY A 85 13.54 13.77 9.83
N ILE A 86 14.07 13.20 10.90
CA ILE A 86 13.94 11.79 11.25
C ILE A 86 13.38 11.71 12.67
N MET A 87 12.22 11.08 12.81
CA MET A 87 11.60 10.82 14.10
C MET A 87 11.65 9.33 14.40
N LEU A 88 12.10 8.99 15.59
CA LEU A 88 12.17 7.64 16.11
C LEU A 88 11.27 7.51 17.33
N ASP A 89 10.31 6.64 17.21
CA ASP A 89 9.40 6.19 18.25
C ASP A 89 9.10 4.69 18.06
N PRO A 90 8.37 4.00 18.95
CA PRO A 90 8.20 2.56 18.85
C PRO A 90 7.67 2.06 17.50
N ILE A 91 6.68 2.75 16.89
CA ILE A 91 6.10 2.30 15.61
C ILE A 91 7.02 2.60 14.42
N SER A 92 7.74 3.73 14.41
CA SER A 92 8.69 4.04 13.34
C SER A 92 9.88 3.07 13.37
N VAL A 93 10.42 2.79 14.55
CA VAL A 93 11.53 1.84 14.72
C VAL A 93 11.13 0.42 14.32
N MET A 94 9.93 -0.03 14.71
CA MET A 94 9.38 -1.31 14.24
C MET A 94 9.31 -1.34 12.71
N MET A 95 8.78 -0.28 12.10
CA MET A 95 8.64 -0.21 10.64
C MET A 95 9.99 -0.17 9.92
N LEU A 96 11.03 0.47 10.48
CA LEU A 96 12.38 0.40 9.94
C LEU A 96 12.87 -1.05 9.85
N VAL A 97 12.66 -1.85 10.91
CA VAL A 97 13.02 -3.28 10.92
C VAL A 97 12.22 -4.06 9.89
N VAL A 98 10.91 -3.87 9.84
CA VAL A 98 10.01 -4.59 8.92
C VAL A 98 10.36 -4.31 7.47
N ILE A 99 10.45 -3.02 7.08
CA ILE A 99 10.69 -2.60 5.71
C ILE A 99 12.09 -3.06 5.25
N SER A 100 13.11 -2.84 6.07
CA SER A 100 14.49 -3.20 5.70
C SER A 100 14.67 -4.71 5.56
N THR A 101 14.07 -5.52 6.44
CA THR A 101 14.11 -6.97 6.39
C THR A 101 13.47 -7.50 5.10
N VAL A 102 12.23 -7.12 4.84
CA VAL A 102 11.49 -7.60 3.66
C VAL A 102 12.16 -7.10 2.37
N SER A 103 12.58 -5.83 2.32
CA SER A 103 13.30 -5.29 1.15
C SER A 103 14.61 -6.03 0.89
N LEU A 104 15.40 -6.34 1.91
CA LEU A 104 16.63 -7.10 1.76
C LEU A 104 16.35 -8.51 1.20
N MET A 105 15.35 -9.21 1.74
CA MET A 105 14.97 -10.54 1.25
C MET A 105 14.51 -10.49 -0.21
N VAL A 106 13.74 -9.45 -0.59
CA VAL A 106 13.32 -9.23 -1.99
C VAL A 106 14.52 -8.94 -2.90
N HIS A 107 15.50 -8.14 -2.46
CA HIS A 107 16.70 -7.88 -3.26
C HIS A 107 17.53 -9.16 -3.49
N ILE A 108 17.72 -9.98 -2.46
CA ILE A 108 18.42 -11.28 -2.60
C ILE A 108 17.64 -12.21 -3.53
N TYR A 109 16.33 -12.33 -3.35
CA TYR A 109 15.47 -13.17 -4.19
C TYR A 109 15.51 -12.77 -5.66
N SER A 110 15.56 -11.47 -5.93
CA SER A 110 15.54 -10.92 -7.28
C SER A 110 16.77 -11.27 -8.11
N PHE A 111 17.89 -11.66 -7.51
CA PHE A 111 19.05 -12.20 -8.26
C PHE A 111 18.68 -13.46 -9.06
N GLY A 112 17.89 -14.35 -8.47
CA GLY A 112 17.43 -15.56 -9.15
C GLY A 112 16.28 -15.28 -10.09
N TYR A 113 15.23 -14.61 -9.58
CA TYR A 113 13.98 -14.39 -10.30
C TYR A 113 14.11 -13.51 -11.55
N MET A 114 14.91 -12.43 -11.48
CA MET A 114 15.11 -11.48 -12.59
C MET A 114 16.31 -11.84 -13.49
N LYS A 115 16.91 -13.02 -13.29
CA LYS A 115 18.06 -13.47 -14.10
C LYS A 115 17.68 -13.58 -15.57
N GLY A 116 18.40 -12.84 -16.44
CA GLY A 116 18.14 -12.83 -17.88
C GLY A 116 17.08 -11.81 -18.35
N GLU A 117 16.35 -11.16 -17.43
CA GLU A 117 15.35 -10.15 -17.77
C GLU A 117 16.01 -8.85 -18.28
N LYS A 118 15.38 -8.27 -19.31
CA LYS A 118 15.77 -6.95 -19.85
C LYS A 118 15.46 -5.85 -18.86
N GLY A 119 16.47 -4.99 -18.57
CA GLY A 119 16.31 -3.88 -17.64
C GLY A 119 16.54 -4.25 -16.18
N PHE A 120 17.31 -5.31 -15.91
CA PHE A 120 17.71 -5.75 -14.57
C PHE A 120 18.25 -4.60 -13.69
N GLN A 121 19.10 -3.73 -14.25
CA GLN A 121 19.67 -2.59 -13.53
C GLN A 121 18.59 -1.58 -13.15
N ARG A 122 17.68 -1.25 -14.08
CA ARG A 122 16.53 -0.37 -13.85
C ARG A 122 15.60 -0.92 -12.77
N TYR A 123 15.41 -2.23 -12.75
CA TYR A 123 14.63 -2.90 -11.72
C TYR A 123 15.19 -2.65 -10.32
N TYR A 124 16.50 -2.85 -10.12
CA TYR A 124 17.16 -2.60 -8.83
C TYR A 124 17.17 -1.11 -8.45
N ALA A 125 17.29 -0.21 -9.42
CA ALA A 125 17.14 1.22 -9.18
C ALA A 125 15.76 1.55 -8.62
N PHE A 126 14.70 1.04 -9.25
CA PHE A 126 13.33 1.30 -8.81
C PHE A 126 13.01 0.66 -7.45
N LEU A 127 13.55 -0.54 -7.16
CA LEU A 127 13.43 -1.16 -5.84
C LEU A 127 14.09 -0.31 -4.75
N SER A 128 15.29 0.21 -5.01
CA SER A 128 16.00 1.07 -4.07
C SER A 128 15.25 2.38 -3.81
N LEU A 129 14.70 3.02 -4.87
CA LEU A 129 13.87 4.22 -4.74
C LEU A 129 12.62 3.94 -3.91
N PHE A 130 11.93 2.83 -4.17
CA PHE A 130 10.71 2.45 -3.47
C PHE A 130 10.98 2.21 -1.98
N THR A 131 12.06 1.50 -1.66
CA THR A 131 12.45 1.23 -0.27
C THR A 131 12.81 2.53 0.46
N MET A 132 13.60 3.42 -0.17
CA MET A 132 13.93 4.72 0.39
C MET A 132 12.67 5.56 0.66
N SER A 133 11.75 5.57 -0.28
CA SER A 133 10.49 6.32 -0.15
C SER A 133 9.67 5.84 1.04
N MET A 134 9.60 4.53 1.25
CA MET A 134 8.84 3.96 2.37
C MET A 134 9.54 4.18 3.71
N LEU A 135 10.88 4.06 3.76
CA LEU A 135 11.65 4.38 4.95
C LEU A 135 11.50 5.86 5.34
N GLY A 136 11.55 6.77 4.38
CA GLY A 136 11.32 8.20 4.61
C GLY A 136 9.91 8.53 5.11
N LEU A 137 8.91 7.78 4.63
CA LEU A 137 7.52 7.92 5.08
C LEU A 137 7.38 7.60 6.57
N VAL A 138 7.99 6.50 7.02
CA VAL A 138 7.79 6.02 8.40
C VAL A 138 8.59 6.81 9.44
N VAL A 139 9.67 7.49 9.04
CA VAL A 139 10.45 8.33 9.95
C VAL A 139 10.11 9.82 9.85
N ALA A 140 9.07 10.19 9.11
CA ALA A 140 8.65 11.59 8.96
C ALA A 140 8.33 12.23 10.31
N THR A 141 8.77 13.48 10.49
CA THR A 141 8.55 14.26 11.73
C THR A 141 7.20 14.96 11.77
N ASN A 142 6.56 15.12 10.60
CA ASN A 142 5.27 15.77 10.46
C ASN A 142 4.46 15.17 9.29
N ILE A 143 3.16 15.50 9.25
CA ILE A 143 2.24 14.94 8.26
C ILE A 143 2.55 15.38 6.82
N PHE A 144 3.09 16.59 6.63
CA PHE A 144 3.43 17.08 5.31
C PHE A 144 4.68 16.38 4.75
N GLN A 145 5.72 16.18 5.56
CA GLN A 145 6.87 15.36 5.18
C GLN A 145 6.43 13.93 4.86
N MET A 146 5.52 13.34 5.66
CA MET A 146 4.93 12.04 5.37
C MET A 146 4.25 12.04 3.99
N TYR A 147 3.51 13.09 3.65
CA TYR A 147 2.85 13.23 2.35
C TYR A 147 3.85 13.28 1.18
N VAL A 148 4.97 13.99 1.31
CA VAL A 148 6.03 14.02 0.28
C VAL A 148 6.53 12.61 -0.03
N PHE A 149 6.87 11.83 1.00
CA PHE A 149 7.31 10.45 0.82
C PHE A 149 6.17 9.52 0.38
N TRP A 150 4.94 9.80 0.79
CA TRP A 150 3.73 9.11 0.33
C TRP A 150 3.57 9.21 -1.19
N GLU A 151 3.77 10.39 -1.73
CA GLU A 151 3.75 10.63 -3.15
C GLU A 151 4.88 9.90 -3.88
N LEU A 152 6.05 9.87 -3.29
CA LEU A 152 7.22 9.18 -3.84
C LEU A 152 7.03 7.65 -3.85
N VAL A 153 6.38 7.09 -2.82
CA VAL A 153 5.93 5.68 -2.81
C VAL A 153 4.97 5.41 -3.97
N GLY A 154 4.04 6.35 -4.24
CA GLY A 154 3.11 6.25 -5.36
C GLY A 154 3.81 6.20 -6.72
N VAL A 155 4.77 7.11 -6.96
CA VAL A 155 5.55 7.15 -8.21
C VAL A 155 6.42 5.91 -8.37
N SER A 156 7.14 5.51 -7.33
CA SER A 156 8.02 4.35 -7.40
C SER A 156 7.24 3.04 -7.60
N SER A 157 6.06 2.90 -7.01
CA SER A 157 5.16 1.77 -7.27
C SER A 157 4.64 1.74 -8.71
N TYR A 158 4.29 2.91 -9.27
CA TYR A 158 3.91 3.03 -10.69
C TYR A 158 5.01 2.51 -11.62
N LEU A 159 6.27 2.88 -11.37
CA LEU A 159 7.43 2.43 -12.14
C LEU A 159 7.66 0.92 -12.02
N LEU A 160 7.44 0.35 -10.84
CA LEU A 160 7.60 -1.08 -10.57
C LEU A 160 6.47 -1.92 -11.14
N ILE A 161 5.21 -1.51 -11.00
CA ILE A 161 4.05 -2.21 -11.59
C ILE A 161 4.15 -2.19 -13.12
N GLY A 162 4.53 -1.03 -13.69
CA GLY A 162 4.75 -0.83 -15.12
C GLY A 162 6.13 -1.28 -15.62
N PHE A 163 6.86 -2.11 -14.87
CA PHE A 163 8.21 -2.54 -15.26
C PHE A 163 8.25 -3.16 -16.66
N TYR A 164 7.28 -3.99 -16.99
CA TYR A 164 7.09 -4.56 -18.33
C TYR A 164 6.32 -3.60 -19.26
N TYR A 165 6.86 -2.40 -19.46
CA TYR A 165 6.22 -1.29 -20.21
C TYR A 165 5.92 -1.59 -21.69
N THR A 166 6.32 -2.74 -22.20
CA THR A 166 5.94 -3.23 -23.55
C THR A 166 4.64 -4.03 -23.54
N LYS A 167 4.19 -4.51 -22.36
CA LYS A 167 2.93 -5.25 -22.20
C LYS A 167 1.78 -4.28 -21.96
N LYS A 168 0.72 -4.36 -22.75
CA LYS A 168 -0.45 -3.47 -22.65
C LYS A 168 -1.13 -3.59 -21.29
N GLU A 169 -1.19 -4.78 -20.75
CA GLU A 169 -1.79 -5.10 -19.45
C GLU A 169 -1.02 -4.42 -18.32
N ALA A 170 0.30 -4.48 -18.33
CA ALA A 170 1.15 -3.84 -17.33
C ALA A 170 1.06 -2.30 -17.39
N ILE A 171 0.97 -1.72 -18.60
CA ILE A 171 0.74 -0.29 -18.78
C ILE A 171 -0.63 0.12 -18.23
N ALA A 172 -1.67 -0.64 -18.52
CA ALA A 172 -3.03 -0.36 -18.01
C ALA A 172 -3.10 -0.48 -16.49
N ALA A 173 -2.48 -1.52 -15.92
CA ALA A 173 -2.42 -1.76 -14.49
C ALA A 173 -1.67 -0.65 -13.73
N SER A 174 -0.50 -0.23 -14.21
CA SER A 174 0.28 0.84 -13.59
C SER A 174 -0.45 2.19 -13.63
N LYS A 175 -1.07 2.54 -14.77
CA LYS A 175 -1.91 3.74 -14.90
C LYS A 175 -3.11 3.69 -13.95
N LYS A 176 -3.82 2.56 -13.87
CA LYS A 176 -4.97 2.40 -12.98
C LYS A 176 -4.55 2.57 -11.52
N ALA A 177 -3.47 1.91 -11.10
CA ALA A 177 -2.94 2.03 -9.75
C ALA A 177 -2.58 3.49 -9.41
N PHE A 178 -1.88 4.17 -10.31
CA PHE A 178 -1.48 5.56 -10.12
C PHE A 178 -2.69 6.50 -10.04
N ILE A 179 -3.65 6.41 -10.97
CA ILE A 179 -4.81 7.31 -11.01
C ILE A 179 -5.68 7.13 -9.77
N VAL A 180 -5.99 5.88 -9.38
CA VAL A 180 -6.85 5.60 -8.22
C VAL A 180 -6.22 6.10 -6.93
N THR A 181 -4.93 5.85 -6.73
CA THR A 181 -4.23 6.32 -5.53
C THR A 181 -4.07 7.84 -5.53
N ARG A 182 -3.81 8.48 -6.68
CA ARG A 182 -3.73 9.95 -6.79
C ARG A 182 -5.04 10.66 -6.50
N PHE A 183 -6.15 10.09 -6.94
CA PHE A 183 -7.46 10.62 -6.60
C PHE A 183 -7.70 10.61 -5.08
N ALA A 184 -7.30 9.53 -4.42
CA ALA A 184 -7.36 9.44 -2.96
C ALA A 184 -6.37 10.41 -2.27
N ASP A 185 -5.16 10.56 -2.82
CA ASP A 185 -4.12 11.44 -2.30
C ASP A 185 -4.52 12.93 -2.36
N LEU A 186 -5.41 13.32 -3.29
CA LEU A 186 -6.00 14.66 -3.30
C LEU A 186 -6.82 14.92 -2.03
N GLY A 187 -7.63 13.94 -1.60
CA GLY A 187 -8.35 14.02 -0.32
C GLY A 187 -7.38 14.15 0.86
N PHE A 188 -6.29 13.37 0.84
CA PHE A 188 -5.24 13.46 1.86
C PHE A 188 -4.63 14.87 1.94
N LEU A 189 -4.24 15.45 0.80
CA LEU A 189 -3.67 16.79 0.75
C LEU A 189 -4.64 17.86 1.28
N ILE A 190 -5.90 17.81 0.87
CA ILE A 190 -6.93 18.74 1.37
C ILE A 190 -7.07 18.59 2.90
N GLY A 191 -7.09 17.35 3.41
CA GLY A 191 -7.12 17.08 4.85
C GLY A 191 -5.92 17.67 5.59
N ILE A 192 -4.70 17.54 5.03
CA ILE A 192 -3.47 18.12 5.59
C ILE A 192 -3.55 19.65 5.64
N LEU A 193 -4.05 20.28 4.57
CA LEU A 193 -4.17 21.74 4.51
C LEU A 193 -5.19 22.28 5.52
N ILE A 194 -6.35 21.61 5.65
CA ILE A 194 -7.35 21.95 6.68
C ILE A 194 -6.74 21.79 8.07
N TYR A 195 -6.08 20.66 8.32
CA TYR A 195 -5.41 20.40 9.60
C TYR A 195 -4.36 21.47 9.91
N GLY A 196 -3.44 21.75 8.98
CA GLY A 196 -2.39 22.74 9.16
C GLY A 196 -2.93 24.14 9.44
N TYR A 197 -4.03 24.53 8.79
CA TYR A 197 -4.67 25.82 9.00
C TYR A 197 -5.30 25.95 10.40
N TYR A 198 -6.04 24.92 10.85
CA TYR A 198 -6.74 24.99 12.15
C TYR A 198 -5.88 24.58 13.34
N ALA A 199 -4.89 23.71 13.15
CA ALA A 199 -3.94 23.29 14.20
C ALA A 199 -2.72 24.24 14.30
N GLU A 200 -2.54 25.15 13.34
CA GLU A 200 -1.36 26.02 13.20
C GLU A 200 -0.02 25.27 13.19
N THR A 201 -0.06 23.99 12.85
CA THR A 201 1.11 23.10 12.76
C THR A 201 0.83 21.88 11.89
N PHE A 202 1.89 21.29 11.33
CA PHE A 202 1.85 19.99 10.65
C PHE A 202 2.32 18.83 11.54
N SER A 203 2.66 19.10 12.81
CA SER A 203 3.11 18.08 13.77
C SER A 203 2.03 17.03 14.04
N PHE A 204 2.45 15.80 14.36
CA PHE A 204 1.55 14.74 14.82
C PHE A 204 1.01 14.97 16.23
N THR A 205 1.64 15.84 17.01
CA THR A 205 1.28 16.18 18.40
C THR A 205 1.05 17.69 18.54
N PRO A 206 -0.08 18.21 18.05
CA PRO A 206 -0.42 19.64 18.14
C PRO A 206 -0.78 20.04 19.59
N GLN A 207 -0.77 21.34 19.85
CA GLN A 207 -1.25 21.85 21.12
C GLN A 207 -2.78 21.70 21.23
N LEU A 208 -3.24 21.02 22.29
CA LEU A 208 -4.65 20.67 22.50
C LEU A 208 -5.58 21.89 22.55
N GLN A 209 -5.09 23.03 23.05
CA GLN A 209 -5.88 24.27 23.18
C GLN A 209 -6.28 24.85 21.83
N VAL A 210 -5.43 24.75 20.81
CA VAL A 210 -5.69 25.26 19.47
C VAL A 210 -6.76 24.42 18.76
N LEU A 211 -6.72 23.10 18.94
CA LEU A 211 -7.67 22.17 18.33
C LEU A 211 -9.09 22.30 18.89
N ALA A 212 -9.24 22.69 20.15
CA ALA A 212 -10.57 22.86 20.76
C ALA A 212 -11.40 23.95 20.06
N VAL A 213 -10.78 24.92 19.41
CA VAL A 213 -11.44 26.01 18.66
C VAL A 213 -11.88 25.57 17.26
N ALA A 214 -11.23 24.54 16.69
CA ALA A 214 -11.44 24.10 15.31
C ALA A 214 -12.78 23.36 15.07
N GLY A 215 -13.49 22.96 16.12
CA GLY A 215 -14.83 22.33 16.04
C GLY A 215 -14.87 21.10 15.11
N SER A 216 -15.83 21.08 14.18
CA SER A 216 -16.04 19.98 13.23
C SER A 216 -14.99 19.86 12.12
N MET A 217 -14.06 20.82 11.99
CA MET A 217 -13.10 20.83 10.89
C MET A 217 -11.98 19.80 11.09
N ILE A 218 -11.63 19.46 12.33
CA ILE A 218 -10.61 18.41 12.59
C ILE A 218 -11.12 17.02 12.23
N PRO A 219 -12.36 16.59 12.61
CA PRO A 219 -12.93 15.34 12.12
C PRO A 219 -12.99 15.28 10.59
N LEU A 220 -13.36 16.37 9.92
CA LEU A 220 -13.34 16.44 8.45
C LEU A 220 -11.94 16.24 7.89
N ALA A 221 -10.93 16.93 8.45
CA ALA A 221 -9.55 16.81 8.02
C ALA A 221 -9.04 15.37 8.17
N LEU A 222 -9.28 14.73 9.31
CA LEU A 222 -8.87 13.35 9.58
C LEU A 222 -9.61 12.35 8.68
N GLY A 223 -10.89 12.57 8.40
CA GLY A 223 -11.66 11.76 7.45
C GLY A 223 -11.12 11.87 6.02
N LEU A 224 -10.77 13.08 5.57
CA LEU A 224 -10.14 13.31 4.25
C LEU A 224 -8.74 12.69 4.18
N MET A 225 -7.94 12.77 5.25
CA MET A 225 -6.65 12.09 5.32
C MET A 225 -6.80 10.57 5.23
N PHE A 226 -7.83 10.01 5.86
CA PHE A 226 -8.12 8.59 5.76
C PHE A 226 -8.50 8.16 4.33
N ILE A 227 -9.12 9.01 3.51
CA ILE A 227 -9.38 8.69 2.10
C ILE A 227 -8.06 8.39 1.37
N GLY A 228 -7.00 9.18 1.59
CA GLY A 228 -5.67 8.87 1.09
C GLY A 228 -5.13 7.53 1.60
N GLY A 229 -5.29 7.29 2.90
CA GLY A 229 -4.97 6.00 3.53
C GLY A 229 -5.73 4.84 2.90
N ALA A 230 -7.04 4.99 2.68
CA ALA A 230 -7.90 4.00 2.03
C ALA A 230 -7.47 3.71 0.59
N GLY A 231 -7.00 4.72 -0.16
CA GLY A 231 -6.48 4.55 -1.52
C GLY A 231 -5.24 3.67 -1.58
N LYS A 232 -4.21 3.98 -0.78
CA LYS A 232 -2.97 3.19 -0.72
C LYS A 232 -3.19 1.79 -0.14
N SER A 233 -4.02 1.69 0.91
CA SER A 233 -4.34 0.42 1.58
C SER A 233 -5.40 -0.40 0.85
N ALA A 234 -5.83 0.03 -0.33
CA ALA A 234 -6.81 -0.67 -1.16
C ALA A 234 -8.10 -1.02 -0.40
N MET A 235 -8.62 -0.09 0.41
CA MET A 235 -9.92 -0.24 1.07
C MET A 235 -11.06 -0.06 0.07
N PHE A 236 -12.18 -0.75 0.31
CA PHE A 236 -13.38 -0.57 -0.49
C PHE A 236 -13.86 0.91 -0.41
N PRO A 237 -14.26 1.53 -1.53
CA PRO A 237 -14.33 1.02 -2.91
C PRO A 237 -13.07 1.25 -3.77
N LEU A 238 -11.97 1.73 -3.19
CA LEU A 238 -10.74 2.12 -3.90
C LEU A 238 -9.76 0.94 -4.13
N HIS A 239 -10.16 -0.28 -3.84
CA HIS A 239 -9.32 -1.50 -3.90
C HIS A 239 -9.02 -2.00 -5.32
N ILE A 240 -9.72 -1.51 -6.33
CA ILE A 240 -9.75 -2.04 -7.70
C ILE A 240 -8.38 -2.08 -8.42
N TRP A 241 -7.41 -1.31 -7.96
CA TRP A 241 -6.07 -1.26 -8.56
C TRP A 241 -5.16 -2.41 -8.11
N LEU A 242 -5.36 -2.92 -6.89
CA LEU A 242 -4.43 -3.85 -6.25
C LEU A 242 -4.36 -5.22 -6.94
N PRO A 243 -5.49 -5.86 -7.34
CA PRO A 243 -5.44 -7.12 -8.08
C PRO A 243 -4.80 -6.98 -9.47
N ASP A 244 -4.92 -5.83 -10.11
CA ASP A 244 -4.34 -5.59 -11.42
C ASP A 244 -2.84 -5.24 -11.32
N ALA A 245 -2.38 -4.72 -10.18
CA ALA A 245 -0.95 -4.51 -9.88
C ALA A 245 -0.11 -5.80 -9.93
N MET A 246 -0.76 -6.98 -9.99
CA MET A 246 -0.12 -8.28 -10.17
C MET A 246 0.56 -8.47 -11.53
N GLU A 247 0.37 -7.57 -12.49
CA GLU A 247 1.08 -7.56 -13.78
C GLU A 247 2.58 -7.21 -13.64
N GLY A 248 2.99 -6.62 -12.52
CA GLY A 248 4.39 -6.40 -12.19
C GLY A 248 5.13 -7.69 -11.83
N PRO A 249 6.49 -7.65 -11.76
CA PRO A 249 7.30 -8.79 -11.33
C PRO A 249 6.90 -9.27 -9.91
N THR A 250 6.88 -10.58 -9.69
CA THR A 250 6.40 -11.15 -8.43
C THR A 250 7.15 -10.67 -7.18
N PRO A 251 8.51 -10.46 -7.19
CA PRO A 251 9.19 -9.87 -6.04
C PRO A 251 8.72 -8.45 -5.70
N VAL A 252 8.29 -7.66 -6.71
CA VAL A 252 7.66 -6.35 -6.49
C VAL A 252 6.33 -6.52 -5.78
N SER A 253 5.52 -7.50 -6.21
CA SER A 253 4.25 -7.81 -5.53
C SER A 253 4.50 -8.20 -4.07
N ALA A 254 5.53 -8.99 -3.77
CA ALA A 254 5.91 -9.32 -2.40
C ALA A 254 6.22 -8.06 -1.56
N LEU A 255 6.98 -7.11 -2.12
CA LEU A 255 7.35 -5.88 -1.41
C LEU A 255 6.14 -4.96 -1.19
N ILE A 256 5.36 -4.67 -2.24
CA ILE A 256 4.19 -3.78 -2.18
C ILE A 256 3.14 -4.30 -1.19
N HIS A 257 2.87 -5.62 -1.19
CA HIS A 257 1.75 -6.21 -0.46
C HIS A 257 2.08 -6.65 0.96
N ALA A 258 3.37 -6.83 1.31
CA ALA A 258 3.73 -7.32 2.63
C ALA A 258 4.02 -6.20 3.64
N ALA A 259 4.95 -5.30 3.32
CA ALA A 259 5.58 -4.44 4.31
C ALA A 259 5.55 -2.94 3.98
N THR A 260 5.01 -2.54 2.81
CA THR A 260 5.25 -1.19 2.33
C THR A 260 3.96 -0.46 1.92
N MET A 261 3.68 -0.29 0.63
CA MET A 261 2.62 0.60 0.14
C MET A 261 1.25 0.37 0.78
N VAL A 262 0.80 -0.88 0.86
CA VAL A 262 -0.55 -1.18 1.36
C VAL A 262 -0.71 -1.01 2.87
N VAL A 263 0.39 -1.05 3.63
CA VAL A 263 0.36 -0.80 5.08
C VAL A 263 0.51 0.68 5.42
N ALA A 264 0.80 1.54 4.44
CA ALA A 264 0.98 2.98 4.66
C ALA A 264 -0.28 3.64 5.23
N GLY A 265 -1.49 3.24 4.78
CA GLY A 265 -2.73 3.77 5.35
C GLY A 265 -3.01 3.28 6.77
N VAL A 266 -2.64 2.04 7.10
CA VAL A 266 -2.69 1.53 8.49
C VAL A 266 -1.74 2.35 9.36
N TYR A 267 -0.52 2.58 8.88
CA TYR A 267 0.48 3.38 9.57
C TYR A 267 0.03 4.84 9.75
N LEU A 268 -0.62 5.45 8.75
CA LEU A 268 -1.19 6.79 8.83
C LEU A 268 -2.22 6.90 9.97
N VAL A 269 -3.17 5.95 10.04
CA VAL A 269 -4.19 5.95 11.10
C VAL A 269 -3.53 5.73 12.47
N ALA A 270 -2.55 4.83 12.56
CA ALA A 270 -1.81 4.59 13.80
C ALA A 270 -0.98 5.82 14.21
N ARG A 271 -0.38 6.55 13.27
CA ARG A 271 0.39 7.76 13.54
C ARG A 271 -0.49 8.92 14.02
N MET A 272 -1.68 9.06 13.46
CA MET A 272 -2.66 10.08 13.84
C MET A 272 -3.64 9.60 14.92
N PHE A 273 -3.41 8.42 15.51
CA PHE A 273 -4.33 7.77 16.42
C PHE A 273 -4.74 8.63 17.64
N PRO A 274 -3.84 9.37 18.30
CA PRO A 274 -4.24 10.25 19.40
C PRO A 274 -5.25 11.32 18.98
N LEU A 275 -5.14 11.83 17.74
CA LEU A 275 -6.07 12.82 17.22
C LEU A 275 -7.41 12.22 16.86
N PHE A 276 -7.44 10.99 16.32
CA PHE A 276 -8.68 10.27 16.06
C PHE A 276 -9.46 10.01 17.35
N ILE A 277 -8.80 9.49 18.39
CA ILE A 277 -9.44 9.23 19.70
C ILE A 277 -9.92 10.52 20.35
N GLY A 278 -9.08 11.58 20.35
CA GLY A 278 -9.39 12.81 21.07
C GLY A 278 -10.42 13.71 20.37
N TYR A 279 -10.46 13.73 19.02
CA TYR A 279 -11.24 14.72 18.28
C TYR A 279 -12.17 14.15 17.21
N ALA A 280 -11.99 12.89 16.81
CA ALA A 280 -12.77 12.28 15.74
C ALA A 280 -13.12 10.80 16.00
N PRO A 281 -13.62 10.43 17.19
CA PRO A 281 -13.94 9.03 17.51
C PRO A 281 -15.00 8.44 16.56
N GLU A 282 -15.96 9.24 16.11
CA GLU A 282 -16.96 8.79 15.14
C GLU A 282 -16.35 8.43 13.78
N VAL A 283 -15.38 9.23 13.31
CA VAL A 283 -14.65 8.93 12.07
C VAL A 283 -13.87 7.63 12.22
N LEU A 284 -13.25 7.41 13.37
CA LEU A 284 -12.52 6.18 13.67
C LEU A 284 -13.45 4.95 13.63
N HIS A 285 -14.66 5.06 14.17
CA HIS A 285 -15.67 3.99 14.08
C HIS A 285 -16.14 3.73 12.63
N TRP A 286 -16.32 4.77 11.81
CA TRP A 286 -16.57 4.58 10.37
C TRP A 286 -15.44 3.85 9.68
N ILE A 287 -14.19 4.13 10.06
CA ILE A 287 -13.01 3.42 9.58
C ILE A 287 -13.09 1.92 9.92
N ALA A 288 -13.58 1.57 11.13
CA ALA A 288 -13.82 0.17 11.50
C ALA A 288 -14.83 -0.52 10.59
N TYR A 289 -15.97 0.11 10.31
CA TYR A 289 -17.00 -0.46 9.43
C TYR A 289 -16.51 -0.65 7.99
N ILE A 290 -15.78 0.32 7.46
CA ILE A 290 -15.15 0.24 6.13
C ILE A 290 -14.13 -0.91 6.10
N GLY A 291 -13.31 -1.04 7.15
CA GLY A 291 -12.34 -2.13 7.29
C GLY A 291 -13.00 -3.49 7.34
N ALA A 292 -14.06 -3.67 8.15
CA ALA A 292 -14.80 -4.93 8.29
C ALA A 292 -15.44 -5.35 6.97
N PHE A 293 -16.13 -4.42 6.30
CA PHE A 293 -16.72 -4.67 4.99
C PHE A 293 -15.65 -5.06 3.95
N THR A 294 -14.53 -4.32 3.91
CA THR A 294 -13.41 -4.58 3.00
C THR A 294 -12.83 -5.97 3.24
N ALA A 295 -12.60 -6.35 4.50
CA ALA A 295 -12.05 -7.65 4.87
C ALA A 295 -12.95 -8.79 4.41
N PHE A 296 -14.25 -8.70 4.68
CA PHE A 296 -15.25 -9.68 4.29
C PHE A 296 -15.41 -9.78 2.77
N TYR A 297 -15.55 -8.64 2.09
CA TYR A 297 -15.65 -8.58 0.63
C TYR A 297 -14.43 -9.23 -0.04
N ALA A 298 -13.23 -8.85 0.35
CA ALA A 298 -12.00 -9.37 -0.25
C ALA A 298 -11.84 -10.89 0.00
N ALA A 299 -12.17 -11.37 1.20
CA ALA A 299 -12.17 -12.81 1.50
C ALA A 299 -13.15 -13.59 0.62
N SER A 300 -14.35 -13.04 0.39
CA SER A 300 -15.36 -13.64 -0.48
C SER A 300 -14.87 -13.77 -1.93
N VAL A 301 -14.22 -12.73 -2.45
CA VAL A 301 -13.62 -12.74 -3.80
C VAL A 301 -12.45 -13.73 -3.87
N ALA A 302 -11.58 -13.78 -2.85
CA ALA A 302 -10.43 -14.69 -2.79
C ALA A 302 -10.86 -16.17 -2.89
N CYS A 303 -12.03 -16.53 -2.36
CA CYS A 303 -12.58 -17.90 -2.46
C CYS A 303 -12.86 -18.34 -3.90
N ALA A 304 -13.09 -17.41 -4.84
CA ALA A 304 -13.48 -17.71 -6.22
C ALA A 304 -12.37 -17.52 -7.26
N GLN A 305 -11.29 -16.79 -6.94
CA GLN A 305 -10.21 -16.51 -7.91
C GLN A 305 -9.42 -17.76 -8.29
N SER A 306 -8.96 -17.82 -9.55
CA SER A 306 -8.16 -18.93 -10.12
C SER A 306 -6.67 -18.62 -10.25
N ASP A 307 -6.28 -17.35 -10.30
CA ASP A 307 -4.90 -16.89 -10.38
C ASP A 307 -4.27 -16.81 -8.99
N ILE A 308 -3.10 -17.46 -8.79
CA ILE A 308 -2.37 -17.51 -7.51
C ILE A 308 -2.06 -16.10 -6.97
N LYS A 309 -1.59 -15.17 -7.84
CA LYS A 309 -1.24 -13.81 -7.44
C LYS A 309 -2.50 -13.01 -7.06
N ARG A 310 -3.61 -13.19 -7.76
CA ARG A 310 -4.89 -12.53 -7.46
C ARG A 310 -5.49 -13.04 -6.14
N VAL A 311 -5.45 -14.35 -5.86
CA VAL A 311 -5.86 -14.88 -4.54
C VAL A 311 -5.04 -14.20 -3.42
N LEU A 312 -3.72 -14.10 -3.58
CA LEU A 312 -2.85 -13.47 -2.60
C LEU A 312 -3.11 -11.94 -2.49
N ALA A 313 -3.46 -11.26 -3.59
CA ALA A 313 -3.83 -9.86 -3.57
C ALA A 313 -5.12 -9.59 -2.77
N PHE A 314 -6.19 -10.35 -3.03
CA PHE A 314 -7.42 -10.24 -2.25
C PHE A 314 -7.23 -10.67 -0.80
N SER A 315 -6.40 -11.67 -0.55
CA SER A 315 -5.95 -12.02 0.79
C SER A 315 -5.23 -10.85 1.49
N THR A 316 -4.43 -10.05 0.77
CA THR A 316 -3.80 -8.83 1.32
C THR A 316 -4.85 -7.80 1.70
N ILE A 317 -5.79 -7.47 0.79
CA ILE A 317 -6.88 -6.52 1.06
C ILE A 317 -7.65 -6.94 2.31
N SER A 318 -7.95 -8.24 2.44
CA SER A 318 -8.63 -8.78 3.62
C SER A 318 -7.82 -8.58 4.91
N GLN A 319 -6.51 -8.89 4.92
CA GLN A 319 -5.68 -8.74 6.12
C GLN A 319 -5.43 -7.27 6.50
N ILE A 320 -5.30 -6.37 5.52
CA ILE A 320 -5.25 -4.93 5.79
C ILE A 320 -6.59 -4.46 6.40
N GLY A 321 -7.72 -5.00 5.92
CA GLY A 321 -9.03 -4.78 6.54
C GLY A 321 -9.04 -5.16 8.03
N PHE A 322 -8.45 -6.30 8.42
CA PHE A 322 -8.28 -6.69 9.84
C PHE A 322 -7.52 -5.64 10.64
N MET A 323 -6.41 -5.11 10.10
CA MET A 323 -5.60 -4.08 10.79
C MET A 323 -6.37 -2.77 10.96
N ILE A 324 -7.09 -2.35 9.91
CA ILE A 324 -7.90 -1.13 9.92
C ILE A 324 -9.07 -1.26 10.91
N VAL A 325 -9.74 -2.43 10.94
CA VAL A 325 -10.79 -2.70 11.94
C VAL A 325 -10.24 -2.59 13.35
N ALA A 326 -9.09 -3.20 13.62
CA ALA A 326 -8.47 -3.20 14.94
C ALA A 326 -8.20 -1.76 15.44
N LEU A 327 -7.69 -0.87 14.58
CA LEU A 327 -7.54 0.55 14.91
C LEU A 327 -8.90 1.23 15.10
N GLY A 328 -9.86 0.94 14.22
CA GLY A 328 -11.15 1.61 14.18
C GLY A 328 -12.08 1.28 15.35
N VAL A 329 -11.94 0.10 15.96
CA VAL A 329 -12.76 -0.31 17.12
C VAL A 329 -12.27 0.25 18.46
N CYS A 330 -11.14 0.97 18.45
CA CYS A 330 -10.63 1.57 19.67
C CYS A 330 -11.51 2.74 20.12
N THR A 331 -11.73 2.81 21.45
CA THR A 331 -12.53 3.85 22.11
C THR A 331 -11.71 4.68 23.09
N SER A 332 -10.50 4.25 23.39
CA SER A 332 -9.60 4.89 24.39
C SER A 332 -8.14 4.72 23.99
N MET A 333 -7.27 5.53 24.60
CA MET A 333 -5.82 5.36 24.56
C MET A 333 -5.33 4.29 25.54
N ASN A 334 -6.16 3.85 26.50
CA ASN A 334 -5.78 2.83 27.47
C ASN A 334 -6.02 1.42 26.89
N PRO A 335 -4.99 0.56 26.74
CA PRO A 335 -5.15 -0.79 26.22
C PRO A 335 -6.14 -1.66 27.02
N HIS A 336 -6.27 -1.42 28.34
CA HIS A 336 -7.20 -2.15 29.21
C HIS A 336 -8.65 -1.67 29.10
N GLU A 337 -8.88 -0.47 28.55
CA GLU A 337 -10.19 0.18 28.49
C GLU A 337 -10.59 0.55 27.06
N GLY A 338 -10.31 -0.33 26.09
CA GLY A 338 -10.73 -0.16 24.69
C GLY A 338 -9.64 0.34 23.74
N GLY A 339 -8.37 0.41 24.15
CA GLY A 339 -7.22 0.75 23.29
C GLY A 339 -6.45 -0.45 22.75
N LEU A 340 -6.88 -1.68 23.04
CA LEU A 340 -6.19 -2.92 22.67
C LEU A 340 -5.95 -3.04 21.15
N GLY A 341 -6.90 -2.59 20.35
CA GLY A 341 -6.86 -2.71 18.89
C GLY A 341 -5.66 -2.02 18.25
N TYR A 342 -5.12 -0.97 18.84
CA TYR A 342 -3.89 -0.31 18.34
C TYR A 342 -2.69 -1.26 18.37
N MET A 343 -2.42 -1.86 19.52
CA MET A 343 -1.35 -2.85 19.68
C MET A 343 -1.58 -4.05 18.76
N ALA A 344 -2.80 -4.58 18.74
CA ALA A 344 -3.18 -5.72 17.91
C ALA A 344 -2.98 -5.45 16.41
N SER A 345 -3.32 -4.25 15.93
CA SER A 345 -3.10 -3.82 14.54
C SER A 345 -1.63 -3.78 14.19
N MET A 346 -0.80 -3.15 15.02
CA MET A 346 0.64 -3.03 14.78
C MET A 346 1.34 -4.39 14.88
N PHE A 347 0.92 -5.24 15.81
CA PHE A 347 1.43 -6.61 15.92
C PHE A 347 1.06 -7.44 14.68
N HIS A 348 -0.19 -7.34 14.21
CA HIS A 348 -0.58 -8.03 13.00
C HIS A 348 0.12 -7.50 11.75
N LEU A 349 0.41 -6.20 11.68
CA LEU A 349 1.21 -5.61 10.60
C LEU A 349 2.62 -6.23 10.58
N PHE A 350 3.27 -6.36 11.74
CA PHE A 350 4.59 -6.97 11.87
C PHE A 350 4.59 -8.43 11.38
N THR A 351 3.68 -9.26 11.92
CA THR A 351 3.58 -10.68 11.55
C THR A 351 3.15 -10.87 10.10
N HIS A 352 2.19 -10.06 9.62
CA HIS A 352 1.71 -10.05 8.24
C HIS A 352 2.83 -9.79 7.24
N ALA A 353 3.70 -8.84 7.51
CA ALA A 353 4.81 -8.52 6.62
C ALA A 353 5.67 -9.76 6.35
N MET A 354 5.94 -10.60 7.35
CA MET A 354 6.78 -11.79 7.24
C MET A 354 6.08 -12.90 6.45
N PHE A 355 4.91 -13.34 6.89
CA PHE A 355 4.25 -14.45 6.18
C PHE A 355 3.69 -14.05 4.80
N LYS A 356 3.38 -12.78 4.57
CA LYS A 356 2.88 -12.32 3.28
C LYS A 356 3.98 -12.22 2.24
N ALA A 357 5.15 -11.68 2.63
CA ALA A 357 6.33 -11.71 1.76
C ALA A 357 6.68 -13.15 1.39
N LEU A 358 6.65 -14.07 2.37
CA LEU A 358 6.89 -15.49 2.15
C LEU A 358 5.91 -16.11 1.14
N LEU A 359 4.62 -15.82 1.25
CA LEU A 359 3.60 -16.32 0.31
C LEU A 359 3.82 -15.82 -1.12
N PHE A 360 4.11 -14.53 -1.30
CA PHE A 360 4.35 -13.98 -2.63
C PHE A 360 5.67 -14.47 -3.24
N LEU A 361 6.74 -14.55 -2.47
CA LEU A 361 8.01 -15.10 -2.94
C LEU A 361 7.88 -16.59 -3.27
N GLY A 362 7.15 -17.36 -2.43
CA GLY A 362 6.82 -18.75 -2.73
C GLY A 362 5.97 -18.91 -4.00
N ALA A 363 4.97 -18.05 -4.20
CA ALA A 363 4.21 -18.01 -5.44
C ALA A 363 5.12 -17.69 -6.65
N GLY A 364 6.10 -16.81 -6.49
CA GLY A 364 7.09 -16.52 -7.52
C GLY A 364 7.93 -17.73 -7.91
N CYS A 365 8.38 -18.55 -6.93
CA CYS A 365 9.07 -19.81 -7.21
C CYS A 365 8.20 -20.78 -8.02
N ILE A 366 6.91 -20.90 -7.63
CA ILE A 366 5.94 -21.78 -8.31
C ILE A 366 5.71 -21.30 -9.74
N ILE A 367 5.44 -20.00 -9.94
CA ILE A 367 5.23 -19.42 -11.27
C ILE A 367 6.45 -19.58 -12.16
N HIS A 368 7.66 -19.41 -11.60
CA HIS A 368 8.90 -19.58 -12.33
C HIS A 368 9.11 -21.04 -12.79
N ALA A 369 8.70 -22.02 -11.98
CA ALA A 369 8.79 -23.44 -12.31
C ALA A 369 7.70 -23.91 -13.28
N VAL A 370 6.50 -23.32 -13.24
CA VAL A 370 5.31 -23.74 -14.01
C VAL A 370 5.05 -22.88 -15.24
N HIS A 371 5.62 -21.67 -15.29
CA HIS A 371 5.38 -20.65 -16.33
C HIS A 371 3.91 -20.23 -16.49
N SER A 372 3.10 -20.38 -15.43
CA SER A 372 1.69 -19.98 -15.42
C SER A 372 1.28 -19.45 -14.04
N ASN A 373 0.38 -18.44 -14.03
CA ASN A 373 -0.25 -17.94 -12.81
C ASN A 373 -1.51 -18.73 -12.43
N GLU A 374 -2.10 -19.50 -13.37
CA GLU A 374 -3.34 -20.19 -13.18
C GLU A 374 -3.17 -21.48 -12.35
N MET A 375 -3.97 -21.62 -11.28
CA MET A 375 -3.93 -22.81 -10.42
C MET A 375 -4.30 -24.10 -11.16
N SER A 376 -5.08 -24.00 -12.25
CA SER A 376 -5.45 -25.14 -13.11
C SER A 376 -4.24 -25.76 -13.82
N ALA A 377 -3.19 -24.98 -14.04
CA ALA A 377 -1.92 -25.45 -14.63
C ALA A 377 -0.97 -26.03 -13.60
N MET A 378 -1.33 -26.01 -12.30
CA MET A 378 -0.52 -26.49 -11.19
C MET A 378 -1.07 -27.83 -10.69
N GLY A 379 -0.37 -28.48 -9.78
CA GLY A 379 -0.78 -29.71 -9.11
C GLY A 379 0.41 -30.63 -8.85
N GLY A 380 0.39 -31.34 -7.73
CA GLY A 380 1.40 -32.33 -7.37
C GLY A 380 2.82 -31.79 -7.12
N LEU A 381 2.98 -30.45 -6.98
CA LEU A 381 4.29 -29.79 -6.92
C LEU A 381 5.07 -30.08 -5.63
N HIS A 382 4.44 -30.66 -4.60
CA HIS A 382 5.13 -31.01 -3.34
C HIS A 382 6.33 -31.94 -3.53
N LYS A 383 6.31 -32.77 -4.58
CA LYS A 383 7.41 -33.72 -4.90
C LYS A 383 8.60 -33.01 -5.56
N TYR A 384 8.35 -31.97 -6.32
CA TYR A 384 9.35 -31.29 -7.14
C TYR A 384 9.97 -30.09 -6.44
N MET A 385 9.24 -29.46 -5.51
CA MET A 385 9.63 -28.21 -4.83
C MET A 385 9.47 -28.32 -3.31
N PRO A 386 10.25 -29.19 -2.63
CA PRO A 386 10.04 -29.46 -1.20
C PRO A 386 10.28 -28.24 -0.30
N VAL A 387 11.31 -27.41 -0.58
CA VAL A 387 11.58 -26.20 0.23
C VAL A 387 10.45 -25.19 0.07
N THR A 388 10.06 -24.90 -1.16
CA THR A 388 8.95 -24.01 -1.46
C THR A 388 7.65 -24.52 -0.84
N HIS A 389 7.39 -25.83 -0.90
CA HIS A 389 6.20 -26.47 -0.31
C HIS A 389 6.11 -26.25 1.21
N TRP A 390 7.16 -26.60 1.96
CA TRP A 390 7.14 -26.48 3.42
C TRP A 390 7.08 -25.03 3.90
N THR A 391 7.83 -24.15 3.26
CA THR A 391 7.81 -22.71 3.62
C THR A 391 6.46 -22.07 3.30
N PHE A 392 5.84 -22.44 2.18
CA PHE A 392 4.49 -21.99 1.83
C PHE A 392 3.43 -22.50 2.80
N LEU A 393 3.53 -23.76 3.25
CA LEU A 393 2.62 -24.35 4.26
C LEU A 393 2.73 -23.58 5.58
N ILE A 394 3.94 -23.29 6.06
CA ILE A 394 4.16 -22.47 7.27
C ILE A 394 3.42 -21.13 7.16
N ALA A 395 3.54 -20.46 6.02
CA ALA A 395 2.85 -19.20 5.80
C ALA A 395 1.32 -19.37 5.73
N CYS A 396 0.81 -20.43 5.13
CA CYS A 396 -0.62 -20.75 5.10
C CYS A 396 -1.17 -20.99 6.51
N LEU A 397 -0.45 -21.71 7.36
CA LEU A 397 -0.83 -21.95 8.76
C LEU A 397 -0.81 -20.65 9.56
N ALA A 398 0.22 -19.82 9.37
CA ALA A 398 0.35 -18.53 10.04
C ALA A 398 -0.81 -17.59 9.70
N ILE A 399 -1.09 -17.37 8.41
CA ILE A 399 -2.18 -16.49 7.99
C ILE A 399 -3.57 -17.02 8.37
N SER A 400 -3.73 -18.34 8.49
CA SER A 400 -4.97 -18.96 8.97
C SER A 400 -5.20 -18.81 10.47
N GLY A 401 -4.19 -18.35 11.22
CA GLY A 401 -4.30 -18.19 12.66
C GLY A 401 -4.19 -19.49 13.44
N ILE A 402 -3.36 -20.43 13.00
CA ILE A 402 -3.12 -21.71 13.69
C ILE A 402 -1.95 -21.56 14.66
N TRP A 403 -2.18 -21.96 15.91
CA TRP A 403 -1.11 -22.07 16.90
C TRP A 403 -0.07 -23.14 16.48
N PRO A 404 1.26 -22.94 16.64
CA PRO A 404 1.95 -21.85 17.35
C PRO A 404 2.48 -20.73 16.44
N PHE A 405 1.98 -20.56 15.23
CA PHE A 405 2.50 -19.59 14.28
C PHE A 405 2.10 -18.16 14.63
N SER A 406 2.91 -17.19 14.18
CA SER A 406 2.82 -15.78 14.57
C SER A 406 1.46 -15.13 14.29
N GLY A 407 0.80 -15.52 13.20
CA GLY A 407 -0.51 -14.98 12.83
C GLY A 407 -1.64 -15.33 13.80
N PHE A 408 -1.51 -16.41 14.59
CA PHE A 408 -2.45 -16.75 15.65
C PHE A 408 -2.48 -15.66 16.72
N PHE A 409 -1.33 -15.34 17.31
CA PHE A 409 -1.24 -14.39 18.41
C PHE A 409 -1.76 -13.00 18.02
N SER A 410 -1.36 -12.49 16.86
CA SER A 410 -1.78 -11.16 16.41
C SER A 410 -3.25 -11.09 16.01
N LYS A 411 -3.80 -12.17 15.42
CA LYS A 411 -5.20 -12.21 14.98
C LYS A 411 -6.17 -12.38 16.16
N ASP A 412 -5.77 -13.14 17.17
CA ASP A 412 -6.54 -13.32 18.38
C ASP A 412 -6.77 -12.01 19.13
N GLU A 413 -5.72 -11.18 19.26
CA GLU A 413 -5.83 -9.85 19.84
C GLU A 413 -6.76 -8.92 19.03
N ILE A 414 -6.74 -9.01 17.69
CA ILE A 414 -7.68 -8.26 16.84
C ILE A 414 -9.12 -8.69 17.10
N LEU A 415 -9.38 -10.00 17.16
CA LEU A 415 -10.72 -10.53 17.42
C LEU A 415 -11.19 -10.12 18.81
N THR A 416 -10.33 -10.18 19.82
CA THR A 416 -10.62 -9.72 21.18
C THR A 416 -11.03 -8.26 21.20
N ALA A 417 -10.28 -7.36 20.55
CA ALA A 417 -10.63 -5.96 20.43
C ALA A 417 -11.99 -5.76 19.71
N CYS A 418 -12.25 -6.54 18.66
CA CYS A 418 -13.53 -6.48 17.94
C CYS A 418 -14.72 -6.91 18.81
N PHE A 419 -14.60 -7.98 19.59
CA PHE A 419 -15.64 -8.43 20.52
C PHE A 419 -15.87 -7.46 21.67
N GLN A 420 -14.83 -6.82 22.18
CA GLN A 420 -14.95 -5.76 23.20
C GLN A 420 -15.76 -4.56 22.70
N PHE A 421 -15.59 -4.19 21.41
CA PHE A 421 -16.33 -3.08 20.81
C PHE A 421 -17.77 -3.47 20.46
N SER A 422 -17.95 -4.57 19.72
CA SER A 422 -19.27 -5.05 19.28
C SER A 422 -19.24 -6.54 18.95
N PRO A 423 -20.15 -7.35 19.53
CA PRO A 423 -20.27 -8.78 19.17
C PRO A 423 -20.53 -8.99 17.66
N VAL A 424 -21.27 -8.07 17.00
CA VAL A 424 -21.57 -8.17 15.57
C VAL A 424 -20.28 -8.08 14.74
N ILE A 425 -19.43 -7.10 15.02
CA ILE A 425 -18.13 -6.95 14.34
C ILE A 425 -17.22 -8.14 14.68
N GLY A 426 -17.19 -8.57 15.93
CA GLY A 426 -16.45 -9.76 16.35
C GLY A 426 -16.82 -11.00 15.52
N TRP A 427 -18.10 -11.29 15.32
CA TRP A 427 -18.55 -12.42 14.52
C TRP A 427 -18.31 -12.25 13.01
N ILE A 428 -18.45 -11.03 12.46
CA ILE A 428 -18.09 -10.75 11.06
C ILE A 428 -16.60 -11.02 10.83
N MET A 429 -15.75 -10.55 11.73
CA MET A 429 -14.31 -10.74 11.60
C MET A 429 -13.89 -12.20 11.84
N THR A 430 -14.56 -12.93 12.75
CA THR A 430 -14.35 -14.36 12.95
C THR A 430 -14.77 -15.16 11.70
N GLY A 431 -15.91 -14.84 11.09
CA GLY A 431 -16.32 -15.43 9.81
C GLY A 431 -15.35 -15.13 8.66
N THR A 432 -14.79 -13.93 8.64
CA THR A 432 -13.74 -13.54 7.67
C THR A 432 -12.44 -14.31 7.90
N ALA A 433 -12.06 -14.59 9.16
CA ALA A 433 -10.93 -15.43 9.50
C ALA A 433 -11.15 -16.89 9.04
N ALA A 434 -12.38 -17.42 9.18
CA ALA A 434 -12.77 -18.72 8.65
C ALA A 434 -12.58 -18.80 7.12
N MET A 435 -13.07 -17.79 6.40
CA MET A 435 -12.87 -17.69 4.95
C MET A 435 -11.39 -17.60 4.58
N THR A 436 -10.58 -16.89 5.39
CA THR A 436 -9.13 -16.81 5.19
C THR A 436 -8.48 -18.19 5.24
N ALA A 437 -8.76 -18.98 6.25
CA ALA A 437 -8.27 -20.36 6.36
C ALA A 437 -8.74 -21.23 5.17
N PHE A 438 -10.00 -21.09 4.76
CA PHE A 438 -10.57 -21.83 3.64
C PHE A 438 -9.87 -21.52 2.32
N TYR A 439 -9.77 -20.24 1.88
CA TYR A 439 -9.19 -19.92 0.58
C TYR A 439 -7.68 -20.14 0.52
N MET A 440 -6.98 -20.00 1.65
CA MET A 440 -5.54 -20.29 1.70
C MET A 440 -5.24 -21.77 1.56
N PHE A 441 -6.02 -22.63 2.20
CA PHE A 441 -5.86 -24.08 2.03
C PHE A 441 -6.43 -24.59 0.71
N ARG A 442 -7.48 -23.95 0.15
CA ARG A 442 -7.87 -24.17 -1.24
C ARG A 442 -6.68 -23.91 -2.18
N LEU A 443 -6.03 -22.75 -2.05
CA LEU A 443 -4.84 -22.38 -2.83
C LEU A 443 -3.73 -23.44 -2.67
N TYR A 444 -3.41 -23.80 -1.42
CA TYR A 444 -2.38 -24.79 -1.08
C TYR A 444 -2.64 -26.15 -1.72
N TYR A 445 -3.86 -26.68 -1.61
CA TYR A 445 -4.19 -27.99 -2.19
C TYR A 445 -4.20 -27.97 -3.71
N CYS A 446 -4.69 -26.92 -4.34
CA CYS A 446 -4.67 -26.78 -5.79
C CYS A 446 -3.25 -26.78 -6.37
N ILE A 447 -2.28 -26.21 -5.64
CA ILE A 447 -0.89 -26.09 -6.10
C ILE A 447 -0.10 -27.38 -5.80
N PHE A 448 -0.14 -27.87 -4.57
CA PHE A 448 0.80 -28.89 -4.12
C PHE A 448 0.24 -30.30 -4.16
N TRP A 449 -1.09 -30.52 -4.11
CA TRP A 449 -1.67 -31.85 -3.94
C TRP A 449 -2.62 -32.29 -5.06
N ASN A 450 -3.22 -31.40 -5.80
CA ASN A 450 -4.28 -31.70 -6.76
C ASN A 450 -3.72 -32.40 -8.04
N GLY A 451 -3.53 -33.71 -7.95
CA GLY A 451 -3.11 -34.52 -9.08
C GLY A 451 -1.60 -34.68 -9.22
N GLU A 452 -1.18 -35.19 -10.38
CA GLU A 452 0.21 -35.23 -10.81
C GLU A 452 0.44 -34.13 -11.84
N TRP A 453 1.64 -33.57 -11.85
CA TRP A 453 2.05 -32.62 -12.87
C TRP A 453 1.91 -33.25 -14.27
N LYS A 454 1.13 -32.63 -15.15
CA LYS A 454 0.81 -33.17 -16.48
C LYS A 454 1.63 -32.57 -17.62
N GLY A 455 2.54 -31.62 -17.32
CA GLY A 455 3.17 -30.79 -18.34
C GLY A 455 2.20 -29.83 -19.03
N HIS A 456 2.68 -28.91 -19.81
CA HIS A 456 1.83 -28.13 -20.72
C HIS A 456 1.43 -29.05 -21.88
N SER A 457 0.14 -29.16 -22.18
CA SER A 457 -0.45 -30.01 -23.22
C SER A 457 0.00 -29.70 -24.66
N HIS A 458 0.88 -28.71 -24.84
CA HIS A 458 1.43 -28.30 -26.13
C HIS A 458 2.90 -28.68 -26.36
N GLU A 459 3.61 -29.23 -25.37
CA GLU A 459 4.99 -29.69 -25.52
C GLU A 459 5.08 -31.21 -25.32
N SER A 460 4.63 -31.94 -26.33
CA SER A 460 4.88 -33.36 -26.48
C SER A 460 6.24 -33.60 -27.16
N GLY A 461 7.34 -33.24 -26.49
CA GLY A 461 8.71 -33.46 -26.94
C GLY A 461 9.56 -34.02 -25.80
N PRO A 462 10.75 -34.62 -26.11
CA PRO A 462 11.69 -35.12 -25.10
C PRO A 462 12.23 -34.05 -24.14
N ASP A 463 11.94 -32.76 -24.38
CA ASP A 463 12.32 -31.60 -23.56
C ASP A 463 11.17 -31.08 -22.68
N ALA A 464 10.17 -31.90 -22.34
CA ALA A 464 9.11 -31.49 -21.42
C ALA A 464 9.70 -31.00 -20.09
N HIS A 465 9.59 -29.69 -19.88
CA HIS A 465 10.19 -29.00 -18.71
C HIS A 465 9.56 -29.55 -17.42
N THR A 466 10.30 -30.39 -16.69
CA THR A 466 9.86 -30.85 -15.36
C THR A 466 10.07 -29.73 -14.34
N PRO A 467 9.07 -29.40 -13.49
CA PRO A 467 9.26 -28.44 -12.42
C PRO A 467 10.44 -28.85 -11.53
N HIS A 468 11.23 -27.88 -11.11
CA HIS A 468 12.37 -28.10 -10.22
C HIS A 468 12.40 -27.03 -9.12
N GLU A 469 13.07 -27.32 -8.03
CA GLU A 469 13.22 -26.36 -6.93
C GLU A 469 13.99 -25.12 -7.39
N ALA A 470 13.60 -23.97 -6.85
CA ALA A 470 14.24 -22.70 -7.14
C ALA A 470 15.68 -22.65 -6.62
N PRO A 471 16.58 -21.84 -7.23
CA PRO A 471 17.96 -21.70 -6.79
C PRO A 471 18.07 -21.14 -5.37
N LEU A 472 19.22 -21.32 -4.72
CA LEU A 472 19.45 -20.90 -3.33
C LEU A 472 19.18 -19.40 -3.09
N THR A 473 19.46 -18.54 -4.08
CA THR A 473 19.16 -17.10 -4.01
C THR A 473 17.68 -16.81 -3.82
N MET A 474 16.80 -17.73 -4.25
CA MET A 474 15.36 -17.62 -4.08
C MET A 474 14.86 -18.40 -2.85
N THR A 475 15.40 -19.57 -2.57
CA THR A 475 14.97 -20.41 -1.44
C THR A 475 15.47 -19.91 -0.08
N PHE A 476 16.65 -19.26 -0.03
CA PHE A 476 17.17 -18.68 1.22
C PHE A 476 16.22 -17.64 1.82
N PRO A 477 15.71 -16.64 1.07
CA PRO A 477 14.68 -15.71 1.59
C PRO A 477 13.41 -16.42 2.09
N LEU A 478 12.97 -17.50 1.42
CA LEU A 478 11.82 -18.28 1.89
C LEU A 478 12.08 -18.92 3.24
N MET A 479 13.22 -19.58 3.42
CA MET A 479 13.60 -20.22 4.69
C MET A 479 13.74 -19.20 5.81
N PHE A 480 14.38 -18.05 5.53
CA PHE A 480 14.58 -16.98 6.50
C PHE A 480 13.23 -16.41 6.99
N LEU A 481 12.34 -16.06 6.06
CA LEU A 481 11.02 -15.52 6.40
C LEU A 481 10.14 -16.58 7.09
N ALA A 482 10.26 -17.86 6.73
CA ALA A 482 9.55 -18.94 7.41
C ALA A 482 10.01 -19.08 8.86
N ALA A 483 11.32 -19.02 9.13
CA ALA A 483 11.86 -19.06 10.48
C ALA A 483 11.33 -17.89 11.33
N ILE A 484 11.34 -16.67 10.81
CA ILE A 484 10.76 -15.52 11.51
C ILE A 484 9.25 -15.70 11.72
N THR A 485 8.52 -16.20 10.74
CA THR A 485 7.07 -16.46 10.86
C THR A 485 6.76 -17.45 11.99
N CYS A 486 7.64 -18.40 12.27
CA CYS A 486 7.46 -19.31 13.40
C CYS A 486 7.70 -18.66 14.77
N VAL A 487 8.65 -17.72 14.87
CA VAL A 487 9.08 -17.14 16.16
C VAL A 487 8.45 -15.79 16.49
N ALA A 488 8.03 -15.02 15.49
CA ALA A 488 7.57 -13.64 15.65
C ALA A 488 6.36 -13.50 16.58
N GLY A 489 5.56 -14.54 16.74
CA GLY A 489 4.41 -14.57 17.65
C GLY A 489 4.76 -14.55 19.13
N PHE A 490 5.97 -14.97 19.47
CA PHE A 490 6.44 -15.04 20.86
C PHE A 490 7.13 -13.74 21.34
N ILE A 491 7.28 -12.76 20.46
CA ILE A 491 7.80 -11.45 20.86
C ILE A 491 6.79 -10.78 21.80
N PRO A 492 7.21 -10.27 22.96
CA PRO A 492 6.34 -9.55 23.90
C PRO A 492 5.98 -8.17 23.34
N PHE A 493 5.19 -8.14 22.26
CA PHE A 493 4.95 -6.98 21.41
C PHE A 493 4.28 -5.84 22.18
N GLY A 494 3.34 -6.14 23.06
CA GLY A 494 2.67 -5.15 23.89
C GLY A 494 3.62 -4.42 24.86
N ASN A 495 4.75 -5.05 25.24
CA ASN A 495 5.79 -4.39 26.01
C ASN A 495 6.60 -3.39 25.17
N LEU A 496 6.52 -3.43 23.87
CA LEU A 496 7.25 -2.54 22.96
C LEU A 496 6.34 -1.45 22.40
N ILE A 497 5.11 -1.81 22.03
CA ILE A 497 4.16 -0.93 21.34
C ILE A 497 2.79 -1.07 21.98
N SER A 498 2.25 0.06 22.45
CA SER A 498 0.89 0.18 22.98
C SER A 498 0.31 1.56 22.63
N SER A 499 -1.00 1.71 22.75
CA SER A 499 -1.70 2.95 22.41
C SER A 499 -1.34 4.13 23.29
N ASN A 500 -1.09 3.89 24.60
CA ASN A 500 -0.66 4.91 25.57
C ASN A 500 0.86 4.98 25.75
N GLY A 501 1.63 4.12 25.07
CA GLY A 501 3.08 4.03 25.20
C GLY A 501 3.59 3.22 26.40
N GLU A 502 2.73 2.86 27.34
CA GLU A 502 3.09 2.04 28.52
C GLU A 502 3.22 0.55 28.17
N ALA A 503 3.90 -0.22 29.02
CA ALA A 503 4.02 -1.66 28.82
C ALA A 503 2.67 -2.36 29.00
N TYR A 504 2.27 -3.12 28.01
CA TYR A 504 1.07 -3.94 28.04
C TYR A 504 1.43 -5.42 27.94
N THR A 505 0.99 -6.21 28.91
CA THR A 505 1.15 -7.67 28.86
C THR A 505 -0.01 -8.27 28.09
N ILE A 506 0.28 -9.02 27.03
CA ILE A 506 -0.74 -9.69 26.22
C ILE A 506 -1.39 -10.80 27.06
N HIS A 507 -2.70 -10.72 27.20
CA HIS A 507 -3.53 -11.74 27.89
C HIS A 507 -4.48 -12.37 26.86
N LEU A 508 -4.16 -13.59 26.44
CA LEU A 508 -5.02 -14.33 25.53
C LEU A 508 -6.38 -14.63 26.17
N ASP A 509 -7.46 -14.22 25.53
CA ASP A 509 -8.80 -14.64 25.88
C ASP A 509 -9.03 -16.10 25.40
N MET A 510 -9.00 -17.04 26.35
CA MET A 510 -9.07 -18.46 26.05
C MET A 510 -10.36 -18.86 25.33
N GLN A 511 -11.46 -18.12 25.50
CA GLN A 511 -12.72 -18.43 24.80
C GLN A 511 -12.64 -18.02 23.34
N ILE A 512 -12.14 -16.82 23.08
CA ILE A 512 -11.95 -16.29 21.72
C ILE A 512 -10.89 -17.13 20.99
N ALA A 513 -9.75 -17.40 21.64
CA ALA A 513 -8.67 -18.19 21.09
C ALA A 513 -9.11 -19.61 20.72
N ALA A 514 -9.81 -20.30 21.62
CA ALA A 514 -10.33 -21.64 21.34
C ALA A 514 -11.37 -21.62 20.20
N THR A 515 -12.27 -20.64 20.18
CA THR A 515 -13.27 -20.48 19.13
C THR A 515 -12.63 -20.23 17.77
N SER A 516 -11.66 -19.33 17.70
CA SER A 516 -10.96 -19.00 16.46
C SER A 516 -10.17 -20.19 15.90
N ILE A 517 -9.48 -20.96 16.76
CA ILE A 517 -8.75 -22.18 16.35
C ILE A 517 -9.72 -23.24 15.84
N ILE A 518 -10.82 -23.51 16.55
CA ILE A 518 -11.81 -24.54 16.14
C ILE A 518 -12.40 -24.17 14.77
N ILE A 519 -12.78 -22.92 14.57
CA ILE A 519 -13.33 -22.44 13.30
C ILE A 519 -12.29 -22.51 12.18
N ALA A 520 -11.03 -22.15 12.45
CA ALA A 520 -9.95 -22.25 11.47
C ALA A 520 -9.70 -23.71 11.07
N ILE A 521 -9.62 -24.64 12.02
CA ILE A 521 -9.46 -26.09 11.76
C ILE A 521 -10.65 -26.64 10.97
N ALA A 522 -11.87 -26.28 11.33
CA ALA A 522 -13.07 -26.68 10.59
C ALA A 522 -13.05 -26.17 9.14
N SER A 523 -12.60 -24.94 8.93
CA SER A 523 -12.46 -24.35 7.60
C SER A 523 -11.37 -25.03 6.76
N ILE A 524 -10.24 -25.38 7.39
CA ILE A 524 -9.17 -26.15 6.75
C ILE A 524 -9.68 -27.56 6.39
N ALA A 525 -10.39 -28.22 7.29
CA ALA A 525 -10.98 -29.56 7.05
C ALA A 525 -11.98 -29.52 5.87
N LEU A 526 -12.80 -28.46 5.80
CA LEU A 526 -13.71 -28.23 4.68
C LEU A 526 -12.94 -28.02 3.36
N ALA A 527 -11.90 -27.20 3.36
CA ALA A 527 -11.05 -26.99 2.18
C ALA A 527 -10.36 -28.30 1.76
N THR A 528 -9.87 -29.09 2.72
CA THR A 528 -9.27 -30.41 2.46
C THR A 528 -10.26 -31.34 1.79
N TRP A 529 -11.47 -31.47 2.34
CA TRP A 529 -12.52 -32.28 1.78
C TRP A 529 -12.90 -31.87 0.35
N MET A 530 -12.97 -30.59 0.07
CA MET A 530 -13.36 -30.05 -1.24
C MET A 530 -12.26 -30.12 -2.30
N TYR A 531 -10.98 -29.88 -1.92
CA TYR A 531 -9.91 -29.59 -2.88
C TYR A 531 -8.71 -30.55 -2.84
N ALA A 532 -8.54 -31.40 -1.84
CA ALA A 532 -7.39 -32.30 -1.78
C ALA A 532 -7.46 -33.46 -2.82
N GLY A 533 -8.63 -33.74 -3.36
CA GLY A 533 -8.85 -34.82 -4.35
C GLY A 533 -8.73 -34.34 -5.80
N LYS A 534 -8.32 -35.30 -6.69
CA LYS A 534 -8.11 -35.03 -8.15
C LYS A 534 -9.36 -34.51 -8.88
N LYS A 535 -10.57 -34.92 -8.48
CA LYS A 535 -11.81 -34.61 -9.21
C LYS A 535 -12.61 -33.43 -8.67
N GLN A 536 -12.32 -32.98 -7.45
CA GLN A 536 -13.01 -31.86 -6.76
C GLN A 536 -14.54 -31.85 -6.92
N PRO A 537 -15.23 -32.98 -6.66
CA PRO A 537 -16.65 -33.13 -7.03
C PRO A 537 -17.55 -32.14 -6.29
N VAL A 538 -17.24 -31.85 -5.03
CA VAL A 538 -18.03 -30.93 -4.19
C VAL A 538 -17.90 -29.50 -4.66
N ALA A 539 -16.68 -29.06 -4.98
CA ALA A 539 -16.44 -27.70 -5.48
C ALA A 539 -17.17 -27.47 -6.82
N ASN A 540 -17.10 -28.43 -7.74
CA ASN A 540 -17.80 -28.38 -9.01
C ASN A 540 -19.33 -28.40 -8.83
N TYR A 541 -19.85 -29.23 -7.94
CA TYR A 541 -21.27 -29.26 -7.62
C TYR A 541 -21.78 -27.94 -7.09
N LEU A 542 -21.08 -27.32 -6.14
CA LEU A 542 -21.45 -26.01 -5.60
C LEU A 542 -21.38 -24.89 -6.64
N ALA A 543 -20.36 -24.89 -7.49
CA ALA A 543 -20.25 -23.92 -8.58
C ALA A 543 -21.41 -24.03 -9.59
N HIS A 544 -21.88 -25.26 -9.86
CA HIS A 544 -23.05 -25.51 -10.70
C HIS A 544 -24.38 -25.19 -10.01
N THR A 545 -24.47 -25.39 -8.70
CA THR A 545 -25.70 -25.12 -7.92
C THR A 545 -25.92 -23.61 -7.72
N PHE A 546 -24.85 -22.85 -7.49
CA PHE A 546 -24.88 -21.40 -7.26
C PHE A 546 -24.10 -20.61 -8.32
N PRO A 547 -24.43 -20.73 -9.63
CA PRO A 547 -23.62 -20.18 -10.71
C PRO A 547 -23.56 -18.64 -10.67
N ARG A 548 -24.66 -17.98 -10.30
CA ARG A 548 -24.72 -16.50 -10.22
C ARG A 548 -23.79 -15.96 -9.13
N LEU A 549 -23.77 -16.60 -7.96
CA LEU A 549 -22.92 -16.18 -6.85
C LEU A 549 -21.44 -16.43 -7.17
N HIS A 550 -21.13 -17.61 -7.72
CA HIS A 550 -19.77 -17.94 -8.15
C HIS A 550 -19.27 -16.98 -9.22
N THR A 551 -20.07 -16.69 -10.26
CA THR A 551 -19.71 -15.75 -11.32
C THR A 551 -19.55 -14.33 -10.77
N ALA A 552 -20.44 -13.87 -9.88
CA ALA A 552 -20.31 -12.55 -9.25
C ALA A 552 -19.02 -12.42 -8.45
N ALA A 553 -18.70 -13.41 -7.62
CA ALA A 553 -17.46 -13.41 -6.83
C ALA A 553 -16.21 -13.49 -7.74
N TYR A 554 -16.24 -14.30 -8.80
CA TYR A 554 -15.16 -14.39 -9.78
C TYR A 554 -14.93 -13.05 -10.50
N HIS A 555 -16.00 -12.34 -10.89
CA HIS A 555 -15.97 -10.99 -11.47
C HIS A 555 -15.88 -9.88 -10.43
N ARG A 556 -15.43 -10.18 -9.20
CA ARG A 556 -15.20 -9.18 -8.15
C ARG A 556 -16.45 -8.34 -7.83
N PHE A 557 -17.64 -8.97 -7.90
CA PHE A 557 -18.96 -8.34 -7.78
C PHE A 557 -19.15 -7.13 -8.73
N TYR A 558 -18.55 -7.20 -9.90
CA TYR A 558 -18.64 -6.20 -10.98
C TYR A 558 -18.17 -4.79 -10.58
N MET A 559 -17.27 -4.69 -9.59
CA MET A 559 -16.77 -3.39 -9.14
C MET A 559 -15.94 -2.66 -10.21
N ASP A 560 -15.20 -3.40 -11.04
CA ASP A 560 -14.45 -2.80 -12.15
C ASP A 560 -15.40 -2.18 -13.20
N GLU A 561 -16.50 -2.86 -13.51
CA GLU A 561 -17.53 -2.38 -14.43
C GLU A 561 -18.26 -1.15 -13.89
N ILE A 562 -18.57 -1.12 -12.58
CA ILE A 562 -19.15 0.05 -11.93
C ILE A 562 -18.23 1.27 -12.05
N TRP A 563 -16.94 1.10 -11.73
CA TRP A 563 -15.96 2.18 -11.86
C TRP A 563 -15.73 2.61 -13.32
N LEU A 564 -15.74 1.69 -14.28
CA LEU A 564 -15.69 2.03 -15.70
C LEU A 564 -16.92 2.81 -16.15
N PHE A 565 -18.12 2.47 -15.65
CA PHE A 565 -19.33 3.22 -15.90
C PHE A 565 -19.23 4.65 -15.35
N VAL A 566 -18.84 4.79 -14.07
CA VAL A 566 -18.63 6.10 -13.43
C VAL A 566 -17.62 6.94 -14.22
N THR A 567 -16.47 6.37 -14.56
CA THR A 567 -15.40 7.10 -15.25
C THR A 567 -15.81 7.50 -16.68
N LYS A 568 -16.30 6.55 -17.48
CA LYS A 568 -16.58 6.80 -18.90
C LYS A 568 -17.89 7.56 -19.13
N LYS A 569 -18.96 7.21 -18.37
CA LYS A 569 -20.30 7.78 -18.61
C LYS A 569 -20.55 9.04 -17.78
N ILE A 570 -20.11 9.07 -16.52
CA ILE A 570 -20.35 10.22 -15.65
C ILE A 570 -19.22 11.23 -15.83
N ILE A 571 -17.97 10.85 -15.49
CA ILE A 571 -16.86 11.82 -15.46
C ILE A 571 -16.53 12.29 -16.89
N PHE A 572 -16.22 11.39 -17.83
CA PHE A 572 -15.79 11.83 -19.16
C PHE A 572 -16.93 12.43 -19.97
N ARG A 573 -18.09 11.78 -20.03
CA ARG A 573 -19.18 12.25 -20.89
C ARG A 573 -19.92 13.45 -20.30
N CYS A 574 -20.22 13.46 -18.99
CA CYS A 574 -21.05 14.50 -18.38
C CYS A 574 -20.24 15.67 -17.82
N ILE A 575 -18.94 15.50 -17.52
CA ILE A 575 -18.11 16.54 -16.93
C ILE A 575 -17.00 16.97 -17.90
N SER A 576 -16.10 16.04 -18.27
CA SER A 576 -14.91 16.41 -19.05
C SER A 576 -15.24 16.87 -20.46
N THR A 577 -16.20 16.23 -21.15
CA THR A 577 -16.57 16.62 -22.51
C THR A 577 -17.21 18.02 -22.58
N PRO A 578 -18.20 18.41 -21.71
CA PRO A 578 -18.69 19.78 -21.67
C PRO A 578 -17.63 20.82 -21.31
N ILE A 579 -16.74 20.52 -20.35
CA ILE A 579 -15.63 21.42 -19.98
C ILE A 579 -14.69 21.60 -21.18
N ALA A 580 -14.28 20.53 -21.84
CA ALA A 580 -13.43 20.61 -23.04
C ALA A 580 -14.12 21.31 -24.21
N TRP A 581 -15.45 21.18 -24.33
CA TRP A 581 -16.21 21.94 -25.32
C TRP A 581 -16.20 23.44 -25.00
N TRP A 582 -16.43 23.80 -23.73
CA TRP A 582 -16.40 25.19 -23.25
C TRP A 582 -15.02 25.81 -23.48
N ASP A 583 -13.97 25.10 -23.11
CA ASP A 583 -12.59 25.54 -23.28
C ASP A 583 -12.31 25.90 -24.76
N ARG A 584 -12.59 24.98 -25.68
CA ARG A 584 -12.33 25.17 -27.12
C ARG A 584 -13.25 26.21 -27.80
N HIS A 585 -14.54 26.26 -27.43
CA HIS A 585 -15.53 27.07 -28.14
C HIS A 585 -15.79 28.43 -27.49
N VAL A 586 -15.44 28.61 -26.23
CA VAL A 586 -15.64 29.86 -25.53
C VAL A 586 -14.28 30.50 -25.24
N ILE A 587 -13.41 29.83 -24.49
CA ILE A 587 -12.14 30.41 -24.04
C ILE A 587 -11.18 30.62 -25.22
N ASP A 588 -10.88 29.56 -25.98
CA ASP A 588 -9.96 29.64 -27.13
C ASP A 588 -10.51 30.59 -28.20
N GLN A 589 -11.82 30.55 -28.47
CA GLN A 589 -12.40 31.46 -29.47
C GLN A 589 -12.42 32.91 -29.00
N PHE A 590 -12.59 33.17 -27.71
CA PHE A 590 -12.45 34.53 -27.19
C PHE A 590 -11.04 35.07 -27.39
N PHE A 591 -10.01 34.30 -27.10
CA PHE A 591 -8.62 34.71 -27.34
C PHE A 591 -8.30 34.86 -28.83
N ASN A 592 -8.81 33.97 -29.66
CA ASN A 592 -8.67 34.07 -31.11
C ASN A 592 -9.37 35.31 -31.67
N PHE A 593 -10.57 35.62 -31.17
CA PHE A 593 -11.28 36.86 -31.53
C PHE A 593 -10.51 38.10 -31.07
N THR A 594 -9.94 38.09 -29.88
CA THR A 594 -9.10 39.22 -29.38
C THR A 594 -7.87 39.42 -30.26
N ALA A 595 -7.17 38.31 -30.62
CA ALA A 595 -6.03 38.35 -31.51
C ALA A 595 -6.43 38.88 -32.91
N TRP A 596 -7.53 38.35 -33.45
CA TRP A 596 -8.06 38.81 -34.75
C TRP A 596 -8.44 40.30 -34.71
N SER A 597 -9.15 40.75 -33.66
CA SER A 597 -9.52 42.15 -33.50
C SER A 597 -8.30 43.07 -33.43
N THR A 598 -7.26 42.62 -32.71
CA THR A 598 -6.00 43.36 -32.63
C THR A 598 -5.31 43.46 -33.99
N HIS A 599 -5.26 42.37 -34.75
CA HIS A 599 -4.71 42.36 -36.10
C HIS A 599 -5.52 43.24 -37.04
N ALA A 600 -6.85 43.11 -37.05
CA ALA A 600 -7.71 43.92 -37.87
C ALA A 600 -7.56 45.40 -37.59
N THR A 601 -7.53 45.78 -36.28
CA THR A 601 -7.29 47.17 -35.88
C THR A 601 -5.90 47.65 -36.30
N ALA A 602 -4.88 46.79 -36.16
CA ALA A 602 -3.51 47.15 -36.60
C ALA A 602 -3.40 47.38 -38.09
N ASP A 603 -4.12 46.57 -38.89
CA ASP A 603 -4.15 46.72 -40.36
C ASP A 603 -4.85 48.02 -40.78
N GLU A 604 -5.97 48.38 -40.16
CA GLU A 604 -6.65 49.66 -40.39
C GLU A 604 -5.79 50.86 -39.96
N ILE A 605 -5.10 50.78 -38.82
CA ILE A 605 -4.20 51.85 -38.36
C ILE A 605 -2.97 51.95 -39.26
N ARG A 606 -2.48 50.88 -39.85
CA ARG A 606 -1.33 50.88 -40.75
C ARG A 606 -1.55 51.77 -41.98
N ASP A 607 -2.77 51.78 -42.52
CA ASP A 607 -3.10 52.63 -43.65
C ASP A 607 -3.09 54.15 -43.31
N MET A 608 -3.14 54.50 -42.03
CA MET A 608 -2.90 55.90 -41.59
C MET A 608 -1.45 56.33 -41.73
N GLN A 609 -0.50 55.38 -41.89
CA GLN A 609 0.93 55.67 -42.11
C GLN A 609 1.24 55.94 -43.57
N SER A 610 0.62 56.96 -44.14
CA SER A 610 0.75 57.34 -45.56
C SER A 610 2.08 57.95 -45.95
N GLY A 611 2.99 58.23 -45.01
CA GLY A 611 4.26 58.94 -45.24
C GLY A 611 4.08 60.43 -45.46
N ASN A 612 2.85 60.97 -45.42
CA ASN A 612 2.55 62.38 -45.62
C ASN A 612 2.48 63.13 -44.28
N VAL A 613 3.45 64.02 -44.07
CA VAL A 613 3.62 64.85 -42.87
C VAL A 613 2.35 65.65 -42.55
N GLN A 614 1.67 66.16 -43.56
CA GLN A 614 0.44 66.94 -43.35
C GLN A 614 -0.67 66.11 -42.75
N GLN A 615 -0.81 64.87 -43.16
CA GLN A 615 -1.83 63.95 -42.64
C GLN A 615 -1.51 63.54 -41.19
N TYR A 616 -0.25 63.34 -40.86
CA TYR A 616 0.16 63.07 -39.47
C TYR A 616 -0.13 64.25 -38.54
N SER A 617 0.10 65.50 -39.04
CA SER A 617 -0.24 66.70 -38.26
C SER A 617 -1.72 66.81 -37.97
N ILE A 618 -2.61 66.41 -38.91
CA ILE A 618 -4.06 66.38 -38.69
C ILE A 618 -4.44 65.37 -37.63
N TRP A 619 -3.89 64.14 -37.72
CA TRP A 619 -4.14 63.10 -36.72
C TRP A 619 -3.64 63.46 -35.34
N PHE A 620 -2.47 64.10 -35.25
CA PHE A 620 -1.94 64.61 -33.99
C PHE A 620 -2.84 65.68 -33.36
N LEU A 621 -3.30 66.65 -34.15
CA LEU A 621 -4.22 67.67 -33.69
C LEU A 621 -5.56 67.09 -33.26
N ALA A 622 -6.12 66.15 -34.02
CA ALA A 622 -7.37 65.49 -33.65
C ALA A 622 -7.23 64.68 -32.33
N GLY A 623 -6.15 63.94 -32.15
CA GLY A 623 -5.86 63.24 -30.91
C GLY A 623 -5.68 64.15 -29.70
N ALA A 624 -4.97 65.26 -29.86
CA ALA A 624 -4.80 66.26 -28.82
C ALA A 624 -6.14 66.91 -28.41
N LEU A 625 -6.98 67.19 -29.40
CA LEU A 625 -8.32 67.76 -29.18
C LEU A 625 -9.26 66.80 -28.44
N ILE A 626 -9.24 65.51 -28.81
CA ILE A 626 -9.99 64.43 -28.13
C ILE A 626 -9.53 64.26 -26.68
N LEU A 627 -8.19 64.21 -26.46
CA LEU A 627 -7.62 64.13 -25.11
C LEU A 627 -7.98 65.33 -24.25
N THR A 628 -7.97 66.52 -24.82
CA THR A 628 -8.37 67.74 -24.12
C THR A 628 -9.85 67.71 -23.75
N LEU A 629 -10.71 67.25 -24.63
CA LEU A 629 -12.14 67.08 -24.36
C LEU A 629 -12.39 66.05 -23.24
N ILE A 630 -11.69 64.93 -23.25
CA ILE A 630 -11.78 63.89 -22.21
C ILE A 630 -11.33 64.42 -20.84
N LEU A 631 -10.31 65.26 -20.82
CA LEU A 631 -9.80 65.86 -19.58
C LEU A 631 -10.66 67.03 -19.06
N LEU A 632 -11.52 67.62 -19.89
CA LEU A 632 -12.44 68.69 -19.52
C LEU A 632 -13.83 68.21 -19.08
N ILE A 633 -14.15 66.93 -19.31
CA ILE A 633 -15.31 66.20 -18.81
C ILE A 633 -14.92 65.37 -17.58
#